data_73a2350c956acfad856b4ec79027f7a9
#
_entry.id   73a2350c956acfad856b4ec79027f7a9
#
_cell.length_a   1.000
_cell.length_b   1.000
_cell.length_c   1.000
_cell.angle_alpha   90.00
_cell.angle_beta   90.00
_cell.angle_gamma   90.00
#
_symmetry.space_group_name_H-M   'P 1'
#
loop_
_entity.id
_entity.type
_entity.pdbx_description
1 polymer ?
#
loop_
_entity_poly.entity_id
_entity_poly.type
_entity_poly.pdbx_seq_one_letter_code
_entity_poly.pdbx_strand_id
1 'polypeptide(L)'
;SIAQTYQFVAVGAADAGFLAFSQLKAAGKADQATVWLVPQALYAPLKQDMVVLNNGVNNPATVAFMAFLKSPAARARIAELGYLE
;
A
#
# COMPACT_ATOMS: atom_id res chain seq x y z
N SER A 1 -7.32 -10.92 -9.28
CA SER A 1 -6.87 -9.68 -8.64
C SER A 1 -6.40 -9.96 -7.22
N ILE A 2 -5.65 -9.04 -6.66
CA ILE A 2 -5.12 -9.16 -5.31
C ILE A 2 -6.23 -9.17 -4.25
N ALA A 3 -7.33 -8.45 -4.52
CA ALA A 3 -8.50 -8.47 -3.64
C ALA A 3 -9.19 -9.83 -3.65
N GLN A 4 -9.28 -10.49 -4.80
CA GLN A 4 -9.83 -11.84 -4.89
C GLN A 4 -8.96 -12.86 -4.16
N THR A 5 -7.64 -12.73 -4.26
CA THR A 5 -6.70 -13.61 -3.53
C THR A 5 -6.96 -13.50 -2.03
N TYR A 6 -7.10 -12.29 -1.52
CA TYR A 6 -7.44 -12.08 -0.11
C TYR A 6 -8.73 -12.80 0.27
N GLN A 7 -9.78 -12.66 -0.55
CA GLN A 7 -11.07 -13.30 -0.27
C GLN A 7 -10.98 -14.82 -0.25
N PHE A 8 -10.27 -15.41 -1.20
CA PHE A 8 -10.13 -16.86 -1.26
C PHE A 8 -9.41 -17.42 -0.02
N VAL A 9 -8.37 -16.76 0.43
CA VAL A 9 -7.67 -17.17 1.65
C VAL A 9 -8.54 -16.93 2.89
N ALA A 10 -9.22 -15.80 2.96
CA ALA A 10 -10.03 -15.43 4.12
C ALA A 10 -11.20 -16.39 4.36
N VAL A 11 -11.82 -16.90 3.32
CA VAL A 11 -12.96 -17.83 3.43
C VAL A 11 -12.54 -19.30 3.39
N GLY A 12 -11.25 -19.59 3.36
CA GLY A 12 -10.74 -20.96 3.36
C GLY A 12 -10.81 -21.67 2.00
N ALA A 13 -11.10 -20.96 0.92
CA ALA A 13 -11.10 -21.55 -0.43
C ALA A 13 -9.68 -21.81 -0.95
N ALA A 14 -8.69 -21.14 -0.37
CA ALA A 14 -7.26 -21.40 -0.61
C ALA A 14 -6.55 -21.50 0.74
N ASP A 15 -5.53 -22.34 0.83
CA ASP A 15 -4.78 -22.56 2.06
C ASP A 15 -3.75 -21.45 2.30
N ALA A 16 -3.25 -20.83 1.24
CA ALA A 16 -2.25 -19.75 1.30
C ALA A 16 -2.34 -18.88 0.06
N GLY A 17 -1.79 -17.69 0.12
CA GLY A 17 -1.75 -16.79 -1.02
C GLY A 17 -0.83 -15.60 -0.77
N PHE A 18 -0.39 -14.98 -1.84
CA PHE A 18 0.33 -13.72 -1.79
C PHE A 18 -0.66 -12.57 -1.71
N LEU A 19 -0.47 -11.70 -0.74
CA LEU A 19 -1.35 -10.58 -0.45
C LEU A 19 -0.55 -9.28 -0.37
N ALA A 20 -1.22 -8.14 -0.54
CA ALA A 20 -0.61 -6.87 -0.26
C ALA A 20 -0.59 -6.63 1.26
N PHE A 21 0.54 -6.16 1.78
CA PHE A 21 0.66 -5.87 3.21
C PHE A 21 -0.35 -4.81 3.65
N SER A 22 -0.63 -3.83 2.78
CA SER A 22 -1.63 -2.81 3.05
C SER A 22 -3.04 -3.38 3.27
N GLN A 23 -3.40 -4.47 2.58
CA GLN A 23 -4.69 -5.15 2.81
C GLN A 23 -4.78 -5.73 4.22
N LEU A 24 -3.69 -6.35 4.68
CA LEU A 24 -3.64 -6.93 6.02
C LEU A 24 -3.67 -5.84 7.10
N LYS A 25 -2.98 -4.73 6.87
CA LYS A 25 -3.01 -3.57 7.79
C LYS A 25 -4.41 -2.99 7.89
N ALA A 26 -5.07 -2.79 6.76
CA ALA A 26 -6.44 -2.27 6.73
C ALA A 26 -7.43 -3.20 7.42
N ALA A 27 -7.23 -4.51 7.32
CA ALA A 27 -8.08 -5.51 7.98
C ALA A 27 -7.71 -5.76 9.45
N GLY A 28 -6.66 -5.14 9.97
CA GLY A 28 -6.18 -5.37 11.33
C GLY A 28 -5.56 -6.73 11.54
N LYS A 29 -5.03 -7.35 10.50
CA LYS A 29 -4.54 -8.74 10.53
C LYS A 29 -3.04 -8.87 10.25
N ALA A 30 -2.31 -7.75 10.22
CA ALA A 30 -0.89 -7.77 9.86
C ALA A 30 -0.01 -8.50 10.88
N ASP A 31 -0.45 -8.59 12.14
CA ASP A 31 0.32 -9.18 13.23
C ASP A 31 -0.04 -10.64 13.52
N GLN A 32 -0.83 -11.28 12.67
CA GLN A 32 -1.19 -12.68 12.89
C GLN A 32 -0.01 -13.61 12.65
N ALA A 33 0.09 -14.68 13.46
CA ALA A 33 1.17 -15.64 13.37
C ALA A 33 1.22 -16.37 12.03
N THR A 34 0.10 -16.39 11.30
CA THR A 34 0.00 -17.02 9.98
C THR A 34 0.48 -16.12 8.83
N VAL A 35 0.87 -14.90 9.15
CA VAL A 35 1.37 -13.91 8.17
C VAL A 35 2.90 -13.99 8.14
N TRP A 36 3.46 -14.14 6.96
CA TRP A 36 4.89 -14.03 6.74
C TRP A 36 5.17 -12.88 5.78
N LEU A 37 5.87 -11.88 6.28
CA LEU A 37 6.28 -10.76 5.45
C LEU A 37 7.50 -11.16 4.61
N VAL A 38 7.32 -11.21 3.29
CA VAL A 38 8.40 -11.60 2.38
C VAL A 38 9.54 -10.58 2.50
N PRO A 39 10.76 -11.04 2.78
CA PRO A 39 11.91 -10.12 2.84
C PRO A 39 12.13 -9.39 1.53
N GLN A 40 12.44 -8.09 1.60
CA GLN A 40 12.61 -7.28 0.40
C GLN A 40 13.76 -7.75 -0.49
N ALA A 41 14.74 -8.44 0.08
CA ALA A 41 15.84 -9.02 -0.69
C ALA A 41 15.38 -10.08 -1.69
N LEU A 42 14.18 -10.63 -1.52
CA LEU A 42 13.67 -11.71 -2.37
C LEU A 42 12.83 -11.20 -3.55
N TYR A 43 12.61 -9.90 -3.68
CA TYR A 43 11.84 -9.34 -4.79
C TYR A 43 12.32 -7.93 -5.12
N ALA A 44 12.04 -7.49 -6.35
CA ALA A 44 12.31 -6.11 -6.74
C ALA A 44 11.27 -5.18 -6.14
N PRO A 45 11.65 -4.00 -5.62
CA PRO A 45 10.67 -3.04 -5.08
C PRO A 45 9.61 -2.68 -6.12
N LEU A 46 8.34 -2.71 -5.71
CA LEU A 46 7.22 -2.28 -6.54
C LEU A 46 7.00 -0.80 -6.32
N LYS A 47 7.72 0.02 -7.08
CA LYS A 47 7.62 1.47 -6.96
C LYS A 47 6.33 1.97 -7.57
N GLN A 48 5.64 2.84 -6.84
CA GLN A 48 4.46 3.52 -7.32
C GLN A 48 4.75 5.00 -7.41
N ASP A 49 4.47 5.57 -8.57
CA ASP A 49 4.73 6.97 -8.84
C ASP A 49 3.42 7.69 -9.10
N MET A 50 3.47 9.00 -8.99
CA MET A 50 2.35 9.85 -9.37
C MET A 50 2.83 10.94 -10.32
N VAL A 51 1.91 11.45 -11.14
CA VAL A 51 2.22 12.48 -12.12
C VAL A 51 1.13 13.53 -12.10
N VAL A 52 1.52 14.79 -12.24
CA VAL A 52 0.58 15.89 -12.42
C VAL A 52 0.27 16.02 -13.91
N LEU A 53 -1.01 15.92 -14.24
CA LEU A 53 -1.45 16.07 -15.61
C LEU A 53 -1.51 17.56 -16.00
N ASN A 54 -1.50 17.82 -17.31
CA ASN A 54 -1.50 19.20 -17.83
C ASN A 54 -2.66 20.05 -17.27
N ASN A 55 -3.82 19.44 -17.06
CA ASN A 55 -4.99 20.14 -16.52
C ASN A 55 -4.79 20.62 -15.08
N GLY A 56 -3.88 20.01 -14.35
CA GLY A 56 -3.67 20.31 -12.93
C GLY A 56 -2.42 21.13 -12.64
N VAL A 57 -1.52 21.30 -13.62
CA VAL A 57 -0.17 21.85 -13.36
C VAL A 57 -0.21 23.28 -12.80
N ASN A 58 -1.21 24.08 -13.19
CA ASN A 58 -1.36 25.45 -12.73
C ASN A 58 -2.42 25.62 -11.64
N ASN A 59 -2.95 24.53 -11.11
CA ASN A 59 -3.96 24.58 -10.07
C ASN A 59 -3.29 24.63 -8.69
N PRO A 60 -3.53 25.70 -7.89
CA PRO A 60 -2.92 25.80 -6.56
C PRO A 60 -3.24 24.63 -5.64
N ALA A 61 -4.42 24.02 -5.78
CA ALA A 61 -4.80 22.85 -4.99
C ALA A 61 -3.92 21.64 -5.31
N THR A 62 -3.55 21.46 -6.58
CA THR A 62 -2.61 20.41 -6.99
C THR A 62 -1.25 20.61 -6.35
N VAL A 63 -0.73 21.82 -6.40
CA VAL A 63 0.56 22.17 -5.79
C VAL A 63 0.54 21.88 -4.29
N ALA A 64 -0.53 22.33 -3.60
CA ALA A 64 -0.70 22.13 -2.17
C ALA A 64 -0.79 20.63 -1.82
N PHE A 65 -1.52 19.84 -2.61
CA PHE A 65 -1.65 18.40 -2.38
C PHE A 65 -0.32 17.67 -2.56
N MET A 66 0.43 18.02 -3.61
CA MET A 66 1.75 17.43 -3.84
C MET A 66 2.71 17.74 -2.69
N ALA A 67 2.69 18.98 -2.19
CA ALA A 67 3.50 19.36 -1.04
C ALA A 67 3.08 18.62 0.23
N PHE A 68 1.76 18.45 0.44
CA PHE A 68 1.22 17.70 1.57
C PHE A 68 1.70 16.25 1.57
N LEU A 69 1.72 15.58 0.41
CA LEU A 69 2.15 14.19 0.31
C LEU A 69 3.63 13.99 0.70
N LYS A 70 4.43 15.04 0.64
CA LYS A 70 5.83 15.01 1.07
C LYS A 70 6.01 15.39 2.54
N SER A 71 4.95 15.76 3.23
CA SER A 71 5.01 16.17 4.63
C SER A 71 5.26 14.97 5.55
N PRO A 72 5.83 15.21 6.75
CA PRO A 72 6.01 14.12 7.72
C PRO A 72 4.69 13.46 8.13
N ALA A 73 3.60 14.22 8.24
CA ALA A 73 2.28 13.68 8.58
C ALA A 73 1.77 12.71 7.52
N ALA A 74 1.88 13.06 6.24
CA ALA A 74 1.47 12.18 5.14
C ALA A 74 2.35 10.95 5.04
N ARG A 75 3.66 11.09 5.22
CA ARG A 75 4.59 9.96 5.22
C ARG A 75 4.30 8.98 6.35
N ALA A 76 4.01 9.49 7.54
CA ALA A 76 3.64 8.65 8.67
C ALA A 76 2.36 7.86 8.37
N ARG A 77 1.38 8.50 7.74
CA ARG A 77 0.13 7.84 7.37
C ARG A 77 0.33 6.77 6.30
N ILE A 78 1.18 7.04 5.32
CA ILE A 78 1.52 6.07 4.26
C ILE A 78 2.18 4.83 4.89
N ALA A 79 3.14 5.03 5.79
CA ALA A 79 3.79 3.93 6.49
C ALA A 79 2.82 3.13 7.36
N GLU A 80 1.92 3.82 8.06
CA GLU A 80 0.88 3.20 8.88
C GLU A 80 -0.05 2.31 8.07
N LEU A 81 -0.32 2.69 6.82
CA LEU A 81 -1.15 1.89 5.90
C LEU A 81 -0.41 0.70 5.29
N GLY A 82 0.87 0.52 5.61
CA GLY A 82 1.63 -0.64 5.17
C GLY A 82 2.48 -0.44 3.92
N TYR A 83 2.67 0.80 3.49
CA TYR A 83 3.56 1.10 2.37
C TYR A 83 4.95 1.46 2.87
N LEU A 84 5.97 0.95 2.16
CA LEU A 84 7.35 1.30 2.43
C LEU A 84 7.70 2.62 1.73
N GLU A 85 8.53 3.40 2.37
CA GLU A 85 9.06 4.63 1.79
C GLU A 85 10.26 4.38 0.88
#